data_1c28cdd432acc7ceea74197571bfbe85
#
_entry.id   1c28cdd432acc7ceea74197571bfbe85
#
_cell.length_a   1.000
_cell.length_b   1.000
_cell.length_c   1.000
_cell.angle_alpha   90.00
_cell.angle_beta   90.00
_cell.angle_gamma   90.00
#
_symmetry.space_group_name_H-M   'P 1'
#
loop_
_entity.id
_entity.type
_entity.pdbx_description
1 polymer ?
#
loop_
_entity_poly.entity_id
_entity_poly.type
_entity_poly.pdbx_seq_one_letter_code
_entity_poly.pdbx_strand_id
1 'polypeptide(L)'
;MTTLHLYLGEDYLGHLTVDLVRGRECWSFTFAAEALNLARPLLDPAIANVSGPQFAPQGRLFGCLADISPDRWGRKLIRRREQRPLRESDYLLGVCDLTRQGALRLKREKDGPFIAPAGANAVPPWTTLRELEAAAKALDADEPSALDERHLQALLNPGSSLGGARPKANVAAPDGSLWIAKFPSLKDGWDVGLREFETSRLARAVGLQVPETQALKLSKAGTTFFSKRFDRRGPQRIPYASAMTMLGAQDGEEGHAYLEIAEFIAANSADATADLQELWRRMVFSEVVGNTDDHLRNHGFLLTPRGWRLAPMFDVNPNPDPGPSALDRGDLFGDIGYYRISEAEANRFYRDLKAARA
;
A
#
# COMPACT_ATOMS: atom_id res chain seq x y z
N MET A 1 18.95 -6.21 21.87
CA MET A 1 17.54 -5.83 22.20
C MET A 1 17.32 -4.38 21.82
N THR A 2 16.34 -4.10 20.99
CA THR A 2 15.91 -2.74 20.61
C THR A 2 14.42 -2.60 20.94
N THR A 3 14.06 -1.52 21.63
CA THR A 3 12.66 -1.21 21.93
C THR A 3 12.19 -0.05 21.07
N LEU A 4 10.98 -0.17 20.52
CA LEU A 4 10.30 0.85 19.75
C LEU A 4 8.90 1.05 20.30
N HIS A 5 8.43 2.27 20.31
CA HIS A 5 7.09 2.63 20.80
C HIS A 5 6.14 2.77 19.63
N LEU A 6 5.03 2.00 19.67
CA LEU A 6 4.01 1.94 18.61
C LEU A 6 2.81 2.81 18.98
N TYR A 7 2.36 3.59 18.01
CA TYR A 7 1.22 4.49 18.12
C TYR A 7 0.24 4.25 16.97
N LEU A 8 -1.04 4.50 17.24
CA LEU A 8 -2.07 4.62 16.22
C LEU A 8 -2.53 6.09 16.19
N GLY A 9 -2.11 6.83 15.16
CA GLY A 9 -2.20 8.28 15.19
C GLY A 9 -1.32 8.87 16.31
N GLU A 10 -1.94 9.49 17.29
CA GLU A 10 -1.26 10.01 18.49
C GLU A 10 -1.45 9.09 19.72
N ASP A 11 -2.29 8.06 19.61
CA ASP A 11 -2.59 7.16 20.72
C ASP A 11 -1.51 6.10 20.90
N TYR A 12 -0.92 6.04 22.07
CA TYR A 12 0.08 5.04 22.41
C TYR A 12 -0.56 3.65 22.52
N LEU A 13 -0.08 2.70 21.71
CA LEU A 13 -0.55 1.31 21.75
C LEU A 13 0.28 0.41 22.67
N GLY A 14 1.58 0.61 22.71
CA GLY A 14 2.49 -0.25 23.43
C GLY A 14 3.91 -0.22 22.84
N HIS A 15 4.67 -1.24 23.12
CA HIS A 15 6.05 -1.31 22.64
C HIS A 15 6.34 -2.59 21.84
N LEU A 16 7.18 -2.43 20.84
CA LEU A 16 7.78 -3.51 20.08
C LEU A 16 9.17 -3.78 20.64
N THR A 17 9.50 -5.05 20.80
CA THR A 17 10.86 -5.48 21.15
C THR A 17 11.43 -6.27 19.97
N VAL A 18 12.65 -5.92 19.60
CA VAL A 18 13.40 -6.59 18.52
C VAL A 18 14.65 -7.19 19.13
N ASP A 19 14.69 -8.50 19.21
CA ASP A 19 15.82 -9.26 19.71
C ASP A 19 16.54 -9.97 18.56
N LEU A 20 17.84 -10.13 18.69
CA LEU A 20 18.64 -10.89 17.76
C LEU A 20 18.90 -12.30 18.30
N VAL A 21 18.19 -13.28 17.78
CA VAL A 21 18.33 -14.68 18.16
C VAL A 21 18.94 -15.47 17.01
N ARG A 22 20.14 -16.03 17.24
CA ARG A 22 20.90 -16.80 16.22
C ARG A 22 21.05 -16.05 14.89
N GLY A 23 21.29 -14.73 14.94
CA GLY A 23 21.46 -13.89 13.76
C GLY A 23 20.18 -13.43 13.07
N ARG A 24 19.00 -13.85 13.55
CA ARG A 24 17.69 -13.45 13.03
C ARG A 24 16.98 -12.53 14.00
N GLU A 25 16.25 -11.57 13.50
CA GLU A 25 15.39 -10.71 14.32
C GLU A 25 14.14 -11.47 14.76
N CYS A 26 13.88 -11.40 16.07
CA CYS A 26 12.65 -11.87 16.70
C CYS A 26 11.86 -10.66 17.18
N TRP A 27 10.63 -10.56 16.75
CA TRP A 27 9.75 -9.43 17.02
C TRP A 27 8.69 -9.82 18.04
N SER A 28 8.51 -8.99 19.05
CA SER A 28 7.37 -9.11 19.95
C SER A 28 6.73 -7.76 20.18
N PHE A 29 5.41 -7.77 20.43
CA PHE A 29 4.63 -6.60 20.77
C PHE A 29 3.95 -6.80 22.11
N THR A 30 3.96 -5.77 22.96
CA THR A 30 3.28 -5.75 24.25
C THR A 30 2.41 -4.49 24.32
N PHE A 31 1.11 -4.69 24.52
CA PHE A 31 0.21 -3.56 24.72
C PHE A 31 0.53 -2.78 26.01
N ALA A 32 0.36 -1.48 25.95
CA ALA A 32 0.22 -0.67 27.16
C ALA A 32 -1.10 -1.02 27.86
N ALA A 33 -1.11 -0.98 29.19
CA ALA A 33 -2.30 -1.30 29.97
C ALA A 33 -3.52 -0.42 29.61
N GLU A 34 -3.25 0.84 29.30
CA GLU A 34 -4.26 1.82 28.89
C GLU A 34 -4.88 1.46 27.53
N ALA A 35 -4.06 0.92 26.61
CA ALA A 35 -4.49 0.54 25.26
C ALA A 35 -5.37 -0.71 25.24
N LEU A 36 -5.18 -1.65 26.18
CA LEU A 36 -6.00 -2.85 26.31
C LEU A 36 -7.46 -2.56 26.67
N ASN A 37 -7.72 -1.45 27.37
CA ASN A 37 -9.06 -1.05 27.77
C ASN A 37 -9.87 -0.38 26.64
N LEU A 38 -9.25 -0.14 25.51
CA LEU A 38 -9.90 0.48 24.37
C LEU A 38 -10.43 -0.60 23.43
N ALA A 39 -11.75 -0.71 23.30
CA ALA A 39 -12.37 -1.56 22.29
C ALA A 39 -11.99 -1.07 20.90
N ARG A 40 -11.00 -1.71 20.28
CA ARG A 40 -10.51 -1.38 18.93
C ARG A 40 -10.53 -2.64 18.07
N PRO A 41 -10.87 -2.53 16.78
CA PRO A 41 -10.59 -3.58 15.84
C PRO A 41 -9.09 -3.86 15.80
N LEU A 42 -8.73 -5.13 15.77
CA LEU A 42 -7.34 -5.55 15.62
C LEU A 42 -6.80 -5.06 14.27
N LEU A 43 -5.58 -4.54 14.29
CA LEU A 43 -4.87 -4.09 13.08
C LEU A 43 -4.09 -5.22 12.42
N ASP A 44 -4.00 -6.36 13.09
CA ASP A 44 -3.27 -7.55 12.66
C ASP A 44 -3.87 -8.78 13.39
N PRO A 45 -4.27 -9.83 12.68
CA PRO A 45 -4.79 -11.06 13.28
C PRO A 45 -3.79 -11.76 14.22
N ALA A 46 -2.49 -11.52 14.02
CA ALA A 46 -1.43 -12.07 14.88
C ALA A 46 -1.29 -11.34 16.23
N ILE A 47 -2.02 -10.23 16.43
CA ILE A 47 -1.97 -9.42 17.65
C ILE A 47 -3.33 -9.47 18.34
N ALA A 48 -3.45 -10.32 19.34
CA ALA A 48 -4.66 -10.42 20.17
C ALA A 48 -4.70 -9.29 21.21
N ASN A 49 -5.91 -8.89 21.65
CA ASN A 49 -6.08 -7.86 22.69
C ASN A 49 -5.88 -8.46 24.09
N VAL A 50 -4.64 -8.88 24.38
CA VAL A 50 -4.25 -9.52 25.65
C VAL A 50 -2.99 -8.87 26.20
N SER A 51 -2.79 -8.97 27.53
CA SER A 51 -1.57 -8.50 28.21
C SER A 51 -0.38 -9.43 27.95
N GLY A 52 0.82 -8.89 28.09
CA GLY A 52 2.08 -9.62 27.91
C GLY A 52 2.61 -9.59 26.48
N PRO A 53 3.82 -10.12 26.29
CA PRO A 53 4.48 -10.12 24.99
C PRO A 53 3.84 -11.13 24.04
N GLN A 54 3.54 -10.68 22.84
CA GLN A 54 3.03 -11.48 21.73
C GLN A 54 4.08 -11.51 20.63
N PHE A 55 4.41 -12.68 20.13
CA PHE A 55 5.50 -12.85 19.17
C PHE A 55 4.96 -12.90 17.75
N ALA A 56 5.67 -12.25 16.83
CA ALA A 56 5.34 -12.32 15.42
C ALA A 56 5.49 -13.77 14.90
N PRO A 57 4.60 -14.22 14.03
CA PRO A 57 4.64 -15.57 13.49
C PRO A 57 6.00 -15.90 12.84
N GLN A 58 6.55 -17.06 13.13
CA GLN A 58 7.79 -17.59 12.52
C GLN A 58 9.00 -16.65 12.58
N GLY A 59 9.08 -15.72 13.53
CA GLY A 59 10.19 -14.77 13.67
C GLY A 59 10.27 -13.72 12.57
N ARG A 60 9.16 -13.43 11.91
CA ARG A 60 9.01 -12.40 10.87
C ARG A 60 8.44 -11.11 11.47
N LEU A 61 8.22 -10.10 10.62
CA LEU A 61 7.43 -8.93 10.98
C LEU A 61 5.95 -9.29 11.16
N PHE A 62 5.27 -8.62 12.08
CA PHE A 62 3.81 -8.56 12.04
C PHE A 62 3.35 -7.98 10.70
N GLY A 63 2.22 -8.45 10.17
CA GLY A 63 1.69 -7.99 8.89
C GLY A 63 1.47 -6.48 8.86
N CYS A 64 0.91 -5.92 9.94
CA CYS A 64 0.70 -4.47 10.06
C CYS A 64 2.00 -3.66 10.04
N LEU A 65 3.13 -4.22 10.49
CA LEU A 65 4.44 -3.61 10.38
C LEU A 65 5.02 -3.79 8.96
N ALA A 66 4.72 -4.91 8.31
CA ALA A 66 5.09 -5.12 6.91
C ALA A 66 4.38 -4.12 5.98
N ASP A 67 3.11 -3.82 6.23
CA ASP A 67 2.34 -2.81 5.48
C ASP A 67 2.91 -1.39 5.58
N ILE A 68 3.55 -1.05 6.70
CA ILE A 68 4.18 0.25 6.91
C ILE A 68 5.69 0.26 6.65
N SER A 69 6.25 -0.88 6.24
CA SER A 69 7.64 -1.03 5.81
C SER A 69 7.80 -0.61 4.33
N PRO A 70 9.04 -0.30 3.88
CA PRO A 70 9.24 0.10 2.49
C PRO A 70 9.03 -1.06 1.53
N ASP A 71 8.45 -0.76 0.37
CA ASP A 71 8.35 -1.67 -0.77
C ASP A 71 9.73 -1.96 -1.42
N ARG A 72 9.74 -2.71 -2.52
CA ARG A 72 10.99 -3.07 -3.24
C ARG A 72 11.75 -1.83 -3.69
N TRP A 73 11.07 -0.80 -4.18
CA TRP A 73 11.69 0.46 -4.57
C TRP A 73 12.27 1.21 -3.37
N GLY A 74 11.50 1.40 -2.31
CA GLY A 74 11.95 2.02 -1.07
C GLY A 74 13.14 1.28 -0.44
N ARG A 75 13.14 -0.06 -0.47
CA ARG A 75 14.27 -0.88 -0.03
C ARG A 75 15.54 -0.65 -0.88
N LYS A 76 15.39 -0.49 -2.22
CA LYS A 76 16.52 -0.13 -3.10
C LYS A 76 17.12 1.22 -2.69
N LEU A 77 16.28 2.22 -2.43
CA LEU A 77 16.68 3.54 -1.96
C LEU A 77 17.44 3.48 -0.61
N ILE A 78 16.88 2.78 0.38
CA ILE A 78 17.49 2.67 1.72
C ILE A 78 18.84 1.94 1.64
N ARG A 79 18.93 0.84 0.88
CA ARG A 79 20.19 0.13 0.65
C ARG A 79 21.25 1.03 0.03
N ARG A 80 20.84 1.87 -0.92
CA ARG A 80 21.76 2.81 -1.58
C ARG A 80 22.31 3.85 -0.62
N ARG A 81 21.46 4.35 0.31
CA ARG A 81 21.88 5.32 1.35
C ARG A 81 22.82 4.69 2.37
N GLU A 82 22.42 3.54 2.91
CA GLU A 82 23.10 2.96 4.07
C GLU A 82 24.43 2.28 3.74
N GLN A 83 24.60 1.73 2.54
CA GLN A 83 25.81 1.07 2.04
C GLN A 83 26.38 -0.02 2.98
N ARG A 84 25.51 -0.70 3.73
CA ARG A 84 25.82 -1.78 4.66
C ARG A 84 24.75 -2.87 4.59
N PRO A 85 25.00 -4.08 5.11
CA PRO A 85 23.95 -5.07 5.28
C PRO A 85 22.83 -4.54 6.18
N LEU A 86 21.58 -4.71 5.76
CA LEU A 86 20.39 -4.21 6.44
C LEU A 86 19.51 -5.35 6.91
N ARG A 87 18.87 -5.15 8.07
CA ARG A 87 17.84 -5.99 8.64
C ARG A 87 16.44 -5.39 8.42
N GLU A 88 15.41 -6.14 8.74
CA GLU A 88 14.02 -5.66 8.63
C GLU A 88 13.77 -4.43 9.51
N SER A 89 14.36 -4.39 10.71
CA SER A 89 14.30 -3.20 11.56
C SER A 89 14.90 -1.95 10.92
N ASP A 90 16.01 -2.08 10.19
CA ASP A 90 16.64 -0.96 9.48
C ASP A 90 15.69 -0.41 8.39
N TYR A 91 15.03 -1.30 7.65
CA TYR A 91 14.06 -0.90 6.63
C TYR A 91 12.85 -0.22 7.26
N LEU A 92 12.25 -0.80 8.29
CA LEU A 92 11.12 -0.22 9.01
C LEU A 92 11.43 1.18 9.54
N LEU A 93 12.62 1.36 10.12
CA LEU A 93 13.10 2.64 10.68
C LEU A 93 13.55 3.63 9.60
N GLY A 94 13.84 3.14 8.40
CA GLY A 94 14.24 3.95 7.24
C GLY A 94 13.09 4.72 6.58
N VAL A 95 11.84 4.42 6.91
CA VAL A 95 10.66 5.13 6.38
C VAL A 95 10.35 6.36 7.22
N CYS A 96 10.18 7.51 6.56
CA CYS A 96 9.77 8.76 7.21
C CYS A 96 8.33 8.67 7.73
N ASP A 97 8.10 9.12 8.98
CA ASP A 97 6.76 9.13 9.55
C ASP A 97 5.76 9.90 8.68
N LEU A 98 6.12 11.04 8.12
CA LEU A 98 5.23 11.86 7.30
C LEU A 98 4.61 11.09 6.13
N THR A 99 5.37 10.19 5.53
CA THR A 99 4.97 9.43 4.34
C THR A 99 4.57 7.98 4.65
N ARG A 100 4.77 7.51 5.89
CA ARG A 100 4.39 6.17 6.32
C ARG A 100 2.90 5.92 6.07
N GLN A 101 2.58 4.75 5.54
CA GLN A 101 1.19 4.37 5.20
C GLN A 101 0.32 4.23 6.46
N GLY A 102 -0.94 4.62 6.31
CA GLY A 102 -1.92 4.49 7.39
C GLY A 102 -1.62 5.37 8.59
N ALA A 103 -2.06 4.92 9.75
CA ALA A 103 -1.96 5.64 11.01
C ALA A 103 -1.01 4.99 12.03
N LEU A 104 -0.40 3.83 11.73
CA LEU A 104 0.64 3.26 12.60
C LEU A 104 1.91 4.10 12.51
N ARG A 105 2.44 4.48 13.66
CA ARG A 105 3.59 5.36 13.82
C ARG A 105 4.54 4.81 14.87
N LEU A 106 5.82 5.15 14.73
CA LEU A 106 6.88 4.63 15.58
C LEU A 106 7.71 5.76 16.20
N LYS A 107 8.09 5.57 17.47
CA LYS A 107 9.09 6.39 18.16
C LYS A 107 10.17 5.50 18.75
N ARG A 108 11.39 6.03 18.88
CA ARG A 108 12.49 5.35 19.60
C ARG A 108 12.33 5.45 21.12
N GLU A 109 11.84 6.60 21.59
CA GLU A 109 11.53 6.88 22.98
C GLU A 109 10.08 7.31 23.08
N LYS A 110 9.38 6.90 24.15
CA LYS A 110 7.94 7.14 24.32
C LYS A 110 7.59 8.64 24.17
N ASP A 111 8.39 9.51 24.75
CA ASP A 111 8.16 10.95 24.72
C ASP A 111 8.99 11.69 23.62
N GLY A 112 9.72 10.92 22.81
CA GLY A 112 10.50 11.45 21.70
C GLY A 112 9.68 11.78 20.45
N PRO A 113 10.33 12.28 19.39
CA PRO A 113 9.68 12.53 18.12
C PRO A 113 9.36 11.21 17.39
N PHE A 114 8.38 11.27 16.47
CA PHE A 114 8.16 10.19 15.53
C PHE A 114 9.36 10.01 14.60
N ILE A 115 9.61 8.76 14.21
CA ILE A 115 10.80 8.39 13.45
C ILE A 115 10.78 9.05 12.08
N ALA A 116 11.78 9.90 11.86
CA ALA A 116 12.11 10.44 10.55
C ALA A 116 13.61 10.26 10.33
N PRO A 117 14.05 9.73 9.18
CA PRO A 117 15.47 9.69 8.83
C PRO A 117 16.07 11.09 8.82
N ALA A 118 17.37 11.21 9.08
CA ALA A 118 18.08 12.49 9.07
C ALA A 118 17.87 13.21 7.72
N GLY A 119 17.49 14.48 7.77
CA GLY A 119 17.17 15.27 6.57
C GLY A 119 15.75 15.11 6.01
N ALA A 120 14.94 14.19 6.54
CA ALA A 120 13.57 13.92 6.07
C ALA A 120 12.54 14.85 6.72
N ASN A 121 12.75 16.16 6.62
CA ASN A 121 11.92 17.13 7.34
C ASN A 121 10.67 17.58 6.58
N ALA A 122 10.54 17.24 5.29
CA ALA A 122 9.39 17.60 4.48
C ALA A 122 9.18 16.64 3.32
N VAL A 123 7.93 16.49 2.89
CA VAL A 123 7.59 15.83 1.65
C VAL A 123 7.92 16.80 0.50
N PRO A 124 8.60 16.34 -0.58
CA PRO A 124 8.92 17.22 -1.71
C PRO A 124 7.66 17.88 -2.28
N PRO A 125 7.70 19.18 -2.57
CA PRO A 125 6.57 19.86 -3.18
C PRO A 125 6.39 19.43 -4.65
N TRP A 126 5.21 19.63 -5.18
CA TRP A 126 4.85 19.34 -6.57
C TRP A 126 5.78 20.01 -7.60
N THR A 127 6.39 21.12 -7.25
CA THR A 127 7.32 21.86 -8.11
C THR A 127 8.63 21.13 -8.41
N THR A 128 9.00 20.13 -7.61
CA THR A 128 10.25 19.35 -7.76
C THR A 128 10.10 18.07 -8.59
N LEU A 129 8.93 17.82 -9.20
CA LEU A 129 8.61 16.57 -9.91
C LEU A 129 9.62 16.19 -11.00
N ARG A 130 10.13 17.18 -11.76
CA ARG A 130 11.13 16.91 -12.81
C ARG A 130 12.47 16.43 -12.26
N GLU A 131 12.88 17.00 -11.13
CA GLU A 131 14.10 16.61 -10.43
C GLU A 131 13.94 15.20 -9.85
N LEU A 132 12.78 14.90 -9.26
CA LEU A 132 12.47 13.58 -8.74
C LEU A 132 12.42 12.50 -9.84
N GLU A 133 11.83 12.81 -11.01
CA GLU A 133 11.83 11.89 -12.16
C GLU A 133 13.25 11.64 -12.66
N ALA A 134 14.08 12.67 -12.79
CA ALA A 134 15.48 12.52 -13.21
C ALA A 134 16.28 11.68 -12.22
N ALA A 135 16.13 11.92 -10.92
CA ALA A 135 16.77 11.15 -9.87
C ALA A 135 16.29 9.68 -9.86
N ALA A 136 14.99 9.46 -10.02
CA ALA A 136 14.40 8.12 -10.08
C ALA A 136 14.93 7.33 -11.28
N LYS A 137 15.06 7.98 -12.44
CA LYS A 137 15.62 7.38 -13.65
C LYS A 137 17.10 7.00 -13.48
N ALA A 138 17.91 7.88 -12.90
CA ALA A 138 19.32 7.61 -12.62
C ALA A 138 19.50 6.43 -11.66
N LEU A 139 18.65 6.31 -10.64
CA LEU A 139 18.64 5.17 -9.74
C LEU A 139 18.17 3.87 -10.42
N ASP A 140 17.20 3.97 -11.33
CA ASP A 140 16.68 2.81 -12.08
C ASP A 140 17.74 2.26 -13.04
N ALA A 141 18.56 3.14 -13.62
CA ALA A 141 19.71 2.79 -14.45
C ALA A 141 20.88 2.16 -13.71
N ASP A 142 20.87 2.16 -12.36
CA ASP A 142 22.02 1.80 -11.52
C ASP A 142 23.31 2.62 -11.83
N GLU A 143 23.15 3.87 -12.28
CA GLU A 143 24.25 4.80 -12.57
C GLU A 143 24.72 5.55 -11.32
N PRO A 144 25.85 5.15 -10.69
CA PRO A 144 26.30 5.74 -9.43
C PRO A 144 26.71 7.21 -9.54
N SER A 145 27.22 7.61 -10.70
CA SER A 145 27.81 8.94 -10.94
C SER A 145 26.75 10.03 -11.21
N ALA A 146 25.51 9.65 -11.51
CA ALA A 146 24.43 10.59 -11.83
C ALA A 146 23.57 10.99 -10.60
N LEU A 147 23.79 10.35 -9.46
CA LEU A 147 23.03 10.59 -8.22
C LEU A 147 23.91 11.32 -7.20
N ASP A 148 23.65 12.60 -6.99
CA ASP A 148 24.16 13.28 -5.81
C ASP A 148 23.30 12.95 -4.57
N GLU A 149 23.84 13.24 -3.38
CA GLU A 149 23.17 12.96 -2.12
C GLU A 149 21.82 13.67 -1.98
N ARG A 150 21.66 14.84 -2.62
CA ARG A 150 20.41 15.62 -2.61
C ARG A 150 19.30 14.91 -3.38
N HIS A 151 19.62 14.30 -4.50
CA HIS A 151 18.68 13.51 -5.29
C HIS A 151 18.23 12.26 -4.54
N LEU A 152 19.17 11.56 -3.92
CA LEU A 152 18.84 10.41 -3.05
C LEU A 152 17.95 10.83 -1.89
N GLN A 153 18.28 11.93 -1.22
CA GLN A 153 17.47 12.44 -0.12
C GLN A 153 16.06 12.86 -0.59
N ALA A 154 15.95 13.51 -1.74
CA ALA A 154 14.65 13.90 -2.29
C ALA A 154 13.76 12.70 -2.60
N LEU A 155 14.32 11.54 -3.01
CA LEU A 155 13.58 10.30 -3.21
C LEU A 155 13.35 9.52 -1.91
N LEU A 156 14.27 9.60 -0.95
CA LEU A 156 14.18 8.90 0.34
C LEU A 156 13.18 9.55 1.30
N ASN A 157 13.09 10.88 1.29
CA ASN A 157 12.13 11.60 2.12
C ASN A 157 10.68 11.15 1.89
N PRO A 158 10.27 10.89 0.65
CA PRO A 158 8.98 10.29 0.37
C PRO A 158 8.96 8.77 0.39
N GLY A 159 9.96 8.09 0.96
CA GLY A 159 10.07 6.63 0.99
C GLY A 159 8.72 5.95 1.18
N SER A 160 8.34 5.11 0.21
CA SER A 160 7.00 4.56 0.18
C SER A 160 6.92 3.19 0.82
N SER A 161 5.94 3.02 1.68
CA SER A 161 5.42 1.72 2.11
C SER A 161 4.30 1.20 1.18
N LEU A 162 4.15 1.76 -0.02
CA LEU A 162 2.93 1.70 -0.84
C LEU A 162 2.90 0.60 -1.91
N GLY A 163 3.79 -0.39 -1.81
CA GLY A 163 3.83 -1.55 -2.72
C GLY A 163 4.53 -1.29 -4.06
N GLY A 164 5.14 -2.35 -4.63
CA GLY A 164 5.70 -2.39 -5.97
C GLY A 164 7.19 -2.08 -6.10
N ALA A 165 7.76 -2.41 -7.28
CA ALA A 165 9.17 -2.23 -7.60
C ALA A 165 9.44 -0.99 -8.48
N ARG A 166 8.40 -0.32 -8.92
CA ARG A 166 8.45 0.79 -9.87
C ARG A 166 8.97 2.08 -9.22
N PRO A 167 9.74 2.93 -9.93
CA PRO A 167 10.18 4.23 -9.44
C PRO A 167 9.01 5.10 -9.00
N LYS A 168 9.01 5.54 -7.74
CA LYS A 168 7.92 6.36 -7.18
C LYS A 168 8.40 7.25 -6.05
N ALA A 169 7.61 8.30 -5.76
CA ALA A 169 7.81 9.18 -4.62
C ALA A 169 6.46 9.67 -4.05
N ASN A 170 6.43 9.98 -2.75
CA ASN A 170 5.36 10.82 -2.23
C ASN A 170 5.66 12.29 -2.53
N VAL A 171 4.65 13.05 -2.90
CA VAL A 171 4.76 14.48 -3.17
C VAL A 171 3.60 15.23 -2.53
N ALA A 172 3.86 16.47 -2.12
CA ALA A 172 2.84 17.37 -1.57
C ALA A 172 2.29 18.28 -2.68
N ALA A 173 0.98 18.23 -2.89
CA ALA A 173 0.30 19.14 -3.79
C ALA A 173 0.18 20.54 -3.16
N PRO A 174 -0.13 21.60 -3.95
CA PRO A 174 -0.25 22.98 -3.42
C PRO A 174 -1.31 23.15 -2.32
N ASP A 175 -2.33 22.29 -2.29
CA ASP A 175 -3.36 22.27 -1.25
C ASP A 175 -2.92 21.51 0.02
N GLY A 176 -1.67 21.03 0.08
CA GLY A 176 -1.12 20.23 1.18
C GLY A 176 -1.50 18.76 1.15
N SER A 177 -2.30 18.31 0.19
CA SER A 177 -2.63 16.88 0.05
C SER A 177 -1.42 16.06 -0.40
N LEU A 178 -1.34 14.81 0.06
CA LEU A 178 -0.27 13.88 -0.30
C LEU A 178 -0.67 13.03 -1.50
N TRP A 179 0.26 12.90 -2.42
CA TRP A 179 0.12 12.11 -3.64
C TRP A 179 1.29 11.16 -3.80
N ILE A 180 1.05 10.07 -4.50
CA ILE A 180 2.08 9.17 -4.98
C ILE A 180 2.32 9.49 -6.45
N ALA A 181 3.55 9.86 -6.80
CA ALA A 181 4.00 9.98 -8.18
C ALA A 181 4.72 8.69 -8.58
N LYS A 182 4.23 7.98 -9.59
CA LYS A 182 4.88 6.82 -10.22
C LYS A 182 5.54 7.29 -11.51
N PHE A 183 6.87 7.22 -11.55
CA PHE A 183 7.67 7.69 -12.67
C PHE A 183 7.84 6.61 -13.75
N PRO A 184 8.11 6.98 -15.00
CA PRO A 184 8.52 6.04 -16.04
C PRO A 184 9.77 5.25 -15.60
N SER A 185 9.79 3.96 -15.90
CA SER A 185 10.94 3.07 -15.69
C SER A 185 11.66 2.82 -17.01
N LEU A 186 12.98 2.60 -16.93
CA LEU A 186 13.76 2.16 -18.10
C LEU A 186 13.37 0.77 -18.60
N LYS A 187 12.66 0.01 -17.78
CA LYS A 187 12.16 -1.34 -18.11
C LYS A 187 10.80 -1.33 -18.80
N ASP A 188 10.17 -0.15 -18.94
CA ASP A 188 8.87 -0.05 -19.55
C ASP A 188 8.93 -0.30 -21.06
N GLY A 189 8.18 -1.29 -21.55
CA GLY A 189 8.01 -1.56 -22.97
C GLY A 189 6.96 -0.65 -23.64
N TRP A 190 6.19 0.08 -22.84
CA TRP A 190 5.11 1.01 -23.26
C TRP A 190 4.91 2.11 -22.20
N ASP A 191 4.04 3.07 -22.46
CA ASP A 191 3.73 4.14 -21.50
C ASP A 191 2.81 3.63 -20.38
N VAL A 192 3.41 2.96 -19.38
CA VAL A 192 2.70 2.33 -18.24
C VAL A 192 1.95 3.38 -17.43
N GLY A 193 2.53 4.56 -17.19
CA GLY A 193 1.89 5.62 -16.42
C GLY A 193 0.62 6.15 -17.09
N LEU A 194 0.64 6.31 -18.42
CA LEU A 194 -0.56 6.68 -19.18
C LEU A 194 -1.62 5.57 -19.10
N ARG A 195 -1.21 4.32 -19.25
CA ARG A 195 -2.12 3.19 -19.19
C ARG A 195 -2.79 3.05 -17.81
N GLU A 196 -2.03 3.20 -16.73
CA GLU A 196 -2.58 3.18 -15.36
C GLU A 196 -3.60 4.31 -15.15
N PHE A 197 -3.32 5.50 -15.70
CA PHE A 197 -4.25 6.63 -15.65
C PHE A 197 -5.55 6.37 -16.44
N GLU A 198 -5.45 5.88 -17.67
CA GLU A 198 -6.62 5.53 -18.51
C GLU A 198 -7.47 4.46 -17.84
N THR A 199 -6.83 3.43 -17.26
CA THR A 199 -7.51 2.37 -16.51
C THR A 199 -8.22 2.90 -15.28
N SER A 200 -7.59 3.80 -14.53
CA SER A 200 -8.22 4.46 -13.38
C SER A 200 -9.43 5.33 -13.79
N ARG A 201 -9.36 5.99 -14.95
CA ARG A 201 -10.50 6.72 -15.51
C ARG A 201 -11.64 5.80 -15.91
N LEU A 202 -11.34 4.67 -16.55
CA LEU A 202 -12.32 3.65 -16.91
C LEU A 202 -13.00 3.08 -15.66
N ALA A 203 -12.20 2.71 -14.64
CA ALA A 203 -12.73 2.22 -13.37
C ALA A 203 -13.74 3.21 -12.74
N ARG A 204 -13.39 4.49 -12.70
CA ARG A 204 -14.29 5.55 -12.21
C ARG A 204 -15.55 5.69 -13.07
N ALA A 205 -15.43 5.60 -14.39
CA ALA A 205 -16.56 5.73 -15.32
C ALA A 205 -17.58 4.59 -15.16
N VAL A 206 -17.15 3.39 -14.77
CA VAL A 206 -18.03 2.25 -14.47
C VAL A 206 -18.44 2.16 -12.99
N GLY A 207 -18.15 3.20 -12.21
CA GLY A 207 -18.63 3.35 -10.82
C GLY A 207 -17.79 2.66 -9.75
N LEU A 208 -16.56 2.22 -10.07
CA LEU A 208 -15.63 1.71 -9.07
C LEU A 208 -15.04 2.87 -8.23
N GLN A 209 -14.80 2.59 -6.97
CA GLN A 209 -14.15 3.52 -6.07
C GLN A 209 -12.63 3.51 -6.30
N VAL A 210 -12.13 4.60 -6.88
CA VAL A 210 -10.70 4.82 -7.13
C VAL A 210 -10.26 6.16 -6.56
N PRO A 211 -8.98 6.31 -6.14
CA PRO A 211 -8.45 7.60 -5.72
C PRO A 211 -8.55 8.64 -6.83
N GLU A 212 -8.44 9.92 -6.47
CA GLU A 212 -8.20 10.97 -7.45
C GLU A 212 -6.85 10.73 -8.13
N THR A 213 -6.82 10.81 -9.48
CA THR A 213 -5.63 10.52 -10.28
C THR A 213 -5.35 11.63 -11.29
N GLN A 214 -4.08 11.81 -11.61
CA GLN A 214 -3.59 12.73 -12.65
C GLN A 214 -2.48 12.06 -13.45
N ALA A 215 -2.20 12.60 -14.64
CA ALA A 215 -1.12 12.16 -15.50
C ALA A 215 -0.41 13.36 -16.13
N LEU A 216 0.92 13.40 -16.03
CA LEU A 216 1.73 14.48 -16.59
C LEU A 216 2.93 13.91 -17.37
N LYS A 217 3.25 14.49 -18.51
CA LYS A 217 4.51 14.26 -19.22
C LYS A 217 5.54 15.26 -18.71
N LEU A 218 6.40 14.82 -17.80
CA LEU A 218 7.46 15.67 -17.24
C LEU A 218 8.69 15.69 -18.13
N SER A 219 8.94 14.58 -18.85
CA SER A 219 10.03 14.42 -19.81
C SER A 219 9.59 13.60 -21.04
N LYS A 220 10.55 13.24 -21.90
CA LYS A 220 10.34 12.32 -23.04
C LYS A 220 10.33 10.84 -22.62
N ALA A 221 10.58 10.51 -21.35
CA ALA A 221 10.69 9.13 -20.88
C ALA A 221 9.33 8.41 -20.84
N GLY A 222 8.23 9.17 -20.72
CA GLY A 222 6.87 8.63 -20.65
C GLY A 222 5.99 9.52 -19.77
N THR A 223 4.86 8.99 -19.34
CA THR A 223 3.90 9.67 -18.50
C THR A 223 4.15 9.32 -17.03
N THR A 224 4.27 10.33 -16.18
CA THR A 224 4.22 10.17 -14.72
C THR A 224 2.76 10.11 -14.29
N PHE A 225 2.38 9.03 -13.62
CA PHE A 225 1.06 8.82 -13.05
C PHE A 225 1.03 9.31 -11.60
N PHE A 226 -0.07 9.94 -11.20
CA PHE A 226 -0.28 10.43 -9.84
C PHE A 226 -1.55 9.87 -9.26
N SER A 227 -1.47 9.42 -8.01
CA SER A 227 -2.61 8.96 -7.22
C SER A 227 -2.63 9.66 -5.88
N LYS A 228 -3.76 10.29 -5.54
CA LYS A 228 -3.97 10.94 -4.25
C LYS A 228 -4.05 9.90 -3.14
N ARG A 229 -3.36 10.14 -2.06
CA ARG A 229 -3.40 9.22 -0.91
C ARG A 229 -4.77 9.24 -0.24
N PHE A 230 -5.37 8.07 -0.15
CA PHE A 230 -6.68 7.86 0.47
C PHE A 230 -6.61 7.59 1.98
N ASP A 231 -5.42 7.32 2.50
CA ASP A 231 -5.16 7.12 3.92
C ASP A 231 -4.90 8.43 4.69
N ARG A 232 -5.26 9.55 4.07
CA ARG A 232 -5.17 10.90 4.64
C ARG A 232 -6.46 11.67 4.41
N ARG A 233 -6.87 12.42 5.45
CA ARG A 233 -7.95 13.42 5.36
C ARG A 233 -7.46 14.71 6.02
N GLY A 234 -6.90 15.61 5.21
CA GLY A 234 -6.11 16.74 5.73
C GLY A 234 -4.95 16.22 6.58
N PRO A 235 -4.75 16.71 7.81
CA PRO A 235 -3.71 16.24 8.71
C PRO A 235 -4.01 14.87 9.34
N GLN A 236 -5.26 14.42 9.31
CA GLN A 236 -5.68 13.16 9.93
C GLN A 236 -5.19 11.97 9.11
N ARG A 237 -4.61 10.98 9.81
CA ARG A 237 -4.25 9.67 9.28
C ARG A 237 -5.40 8.69 9.48
N ILE A 238 -5.66 7.88 8.48
CA ILE A 238 -6.65 6.81 8.52
C ILE A 238 -5.90 5.49 8.67
N PRO A 239 -6.20 4.67 9.69
CA PRO A 239 -5.58 3.36 9.82
C PRO A 239 -5.85 2.51 8.58
N TYR A 240 -4.80 1.82 8.12
CA TYR A 240 -4.81 0.99 6.93
C TYR A 240 -4.23 -0.38 7.26
N ALA A 241 -4.77 -1.40 6.64
CA ALA A 241 -4.17 -2.72 6.56
C ALA A 241 -4.42 -3.34 5.18
N SER A 242 -3.46 -4.09 4.65
CA SER A 242 -3.64 -4.85 3.41
C SER A 242 -4.49 -6.10 3.64
N ALA A 243 -5.10 -6.65 2.59
CA ALA A 243 -5.74 -7.95 2.66
C ALA A 243 -4.73 -9.04 3.03
N MET A 244 -3.47 -8.93 2.58
CA MET A 244 -2.41 -9.84 2.99
C MET A 244 -2.24 -9.88 4.51
N THR A 245 -2.22 -8.73 5.18
CA THR A 245 -2.15 -8.64 6.64
C THR A 245 -3.39 -9.23 7.29
N MET A 246 -4.59 -8.85 6.82
CA MET A 246 -5.84 -9.26 7.44
C MET A 246 -6.16 -10.76 7.27
N LEU A 247 -5.63 -11.39 6.24
CA LEU A 247 -5.73 -12.84 6.02
C LEU A 247 -4.57 -13.61 6.68
N GLY A 248 -3.61 -12.93 7.30
CA GLY A 248 -2.43 -13.56 7.87
C GLY A 248 -1.50 -14.18 6.83
N ALA A 249 -1.66 -13.79 5.57
CA ALA A 249 -0.90 -14.30 4.43
C ALA A 249 0.48 -13.62 4.34
N GLN A 250 1.38 -14.22 3.55
CA GLN A 250 2.77 -13.78 3.43
C GLN A 250 3.15 -13.52 1.97
N ASP A 251 4.16 -12.68 1.80
CA ASP A 251 4.69 -12.37 0.48
C ASP A 251 5.25 -13.64 -0.19
N GLY A 252 4.78 -13.95 -1.40
CA GLY A 252 5.14 -15.15 -2.15
C GLY A 252 4.30 -16.40 -1.82
N GLU A 253 3.31 -16.33 -0.95
CA GLU A 253 2.29 -17.38 -0.84
C GLU A 253 1.34 -17.32 -2.03
N GLU A 254 1.12 -18.49 -2.64
CA GLU A 254 0.21 -18.66 -3.77
C GLU A 254 -1.11 -19.31 -3.32
N GLY A 255 -2.15 -19.23 -4.16
CA GLY A 255 -3.42 -19.94 -3.94
C GLY A 255 -4.46 -19.15 -3.16
N HIS A 256 -4.21 -17.87 -2.86
CA HIS A 256 -5.22 -17.02 -2.25
C HIS A 256 -6.28 -16.61 -3.27
N ALA A 257 -7.54 -16.62 -2.83
CA ALA A 257 -8.68 -16.30 -3.66
C ALA A 257 -9.43 -15.04 -3.19
N TYR A 258 -10.16 -14.43 -4.09
CA TYR A 258 -11.07 -13.32 -3.76
C TYR A 258 -12.11 -13.70 -2.69
N LEU A 259 -12.48 -14.97 -2.59
CA LEU A 259 -13.42 -15.45 -1.57
C LEU A 259 -12.90 -15.26 -0.15
N GLU A 260 -11.59 -15.42 0.10
CA GLU A 260 -11.00 -15.15 1.42
C GLU A 260 -11.12 -13.67 1.80
N ILE A 261 -10.92 -12.78 0.81
CA ILE A 261 -11.16 -11.32 1.01
C ILE A 261 -12.64 -11.06 1.29
N ALA A 262 -13.54 -11.75 0.57
CA ALA A 262 -14.98 -11.62 0.76
C ALA A 262 -15.42 -12.11 2.15
N GLU A 263 -14.86 -13.22 2.65
CA GLU A 263 -15.10 -13.71 4.01
C GLU A 263 -14.67 -12.70 5.07
N PHE A 264 -13.48 -12.12 4.91
CA PHE A 264 -13.03 -11.05 5.81
C PHE A 264 -13.98 -9.86 5.79
N ILE A 265 -14.41 -9.40 4.61
CA ILE A 265 -15.36 -8.29 4.45
C ILE A 265 -16.68 -8.63 5.13
N ALA A 266 -17.22 -9.83 4.89
CA ALA A 266 -18.50 -10.26 5.47
C ALA A 266 -18.51 -10.23 6.99
N ALA A 267 -17.37 -10.55 7.62
CA ALA A 267 -17.21 -10.61 9.07
C ALA A 267 -16.85 -9.26 9.72
N ASN A 268 -16.12 -8.38 9.01
CA ASN A 268 -15.45 -7.23 9.64
C ASN A 268 -15.81 -5.87 9.04
N SER A 269 -16.48 -5.81 7.88
CA SER A 269 -16.80 -4.53 7.25
C SER A 269 -17.97 -3.83 7.93
N ALA A 270 -17.84 -2.52 8.09
CA ALA A 270 -18.91 -1.63 8.56
C ALA A 270 -20.08 -1.51 7.56
N ASP A 271 -19.87 -1.92 6.30
CA ASP A 271 -20.91 -2.01 5.26
C ASP A 271 -20.55 -3.19 4.31
N ALA A 272 -20.75 -4.40 4.86
CA ALA A 272 -20.36 -5.62 4.17
C ALA A 272 -21.01 -5.76 2.79
N THR A 273 -22.26 -5.33 2.63
CA THR A 273 -22.95 -5.45 1.34
C THR A 273 -22.30 -4.57 0.28
N ALA A 274 -22.05 -3.30 0.58
CA ALA A 274 -21.42 -2.39 -0.37
C ALA A 274 -19.99 -2.83 -0.72
N ASP A 275 -19.21 -3.28 0.28
CA ASP A 275 -17.82 -3.69 0.07
C ASP A 275 -17.69 -5.04 -0.66
N LEU A 276 -18.61 -5.98 -0.44
CA LEU A 276 -18.68 -7.24 -1.21
C LEU A 276 -19.02 -6.99 -2.68
N GLN A 277 -20.02 -6.15 -2.94
CA GLN A 277 -20.40 -5.78 -4.30
C GLN A 277 -19.26 -5.04 -5.02
N GLU A 278 -18.57 -4.15 -4.32
CA GLU A 278 -17.41 -3.45 -4.84
C GLU A 278 -16.26 -4.44 -5.15
N LEU A 279 -15.98 -5.40 -4.26
CA LEU A 279 -14.94 -6.41 -4.46
C LEU A 279 -15.19 -7.25 -5.72
N TRP A 280 -16.43 -7.73 -5.90
CA TRP A 280 -16.79 -8.48 -7.11
C TRP A 280 -16.62 -7.65 -8.38
N ARG A 281 -17.06 -6.38 -8.38
CA ARG A 281 -16.88 -5.50 -9.53
C ARG A 281 -15.40 -5.28 -9.86
N ARG A 282 -14.52 -5.21 -8.85
CA ARG A 282 -13.07 -5.11 -9.03
C ARG A 282 -12.48 -6.38 -9.64
N MET A 283 -12.90 -7.55 -9.18
CA MET A 283 -12.48 -8.83 -9.75
C MET A 283 -12.83 -8.88 -11.25
N VAL A 284 -14.08 -8.58 -11.60
CA VAL A 284 -14.51 -8.51 -13.00
C VAL A 284 -13.75 -7.45 -13.79
N PHE A 285 -13.51 -6.30 -13.19
CA PHE A 285 -12.76 -5.22 -13.82
C PHE A 285 -11.32 -5.63 -14.10
N SER A 286 -10.59 -6.16 -13.11
CA SER A 286 -9.21 -6.64 -13.23
C SER A 286 -9.09 -7.65 -14.37
N GLU A 287 -10.00 -8.61 -14.43
CA GLU A 287 -10.05 -9.60 -15.49
C GLU A 287 -10.28 -8.96 -16.87
N VAL A 288 -11.30 -8.12 -16.99
CA VAL A 288 -11.65 -7.47 -18.27
C VAL A 288 -10.52 -6.55 -18.77
N VAL A 289 -9.82 -5.82 -17.92
CA VAL A 289 -8.72 -4.95 -18.35
C VAL A 289 -7.39 -5.69 -18.53
N GLY A 290 -7.28 -6.95 -18.10
CA GLY A 290 -6.07 -7.75 -18.18
C GLY A 290 -5.04 -7.37 -17.12
N ASN A 291 -5.47 -7.08 -15.89
CA ASN A 291 -4.57 -6.86 -14.76
C ASN A 291 -4.09 -8.22 -14.22
N THR A 292 -2.86 -8.60 -14.57
CA THR A 292 -2.27 -9.89 -14.19
C THR A 292 -1.47 -9.88 -12.89
N ASP A 293 -1.38 -8.73 -12.22
CA ASP A 293 -0.63 -8.54 -10.97
C ASP A 293 -1.57 -8.15 -9.80
N ASP A 294 -2.73 -8.80 -9.74
CA ASP A 294 -3.74 -8.53 -8.72
C ASP A 294 -3.55 -9.45 -7.50
N HIS A 295 -2.69 -9.03 -6.60
CA HIS A 295 -2.33 -9.77 -5.40
C HIS A 295 -2.89 -9.13 -4.11
N LEU A 296 -2.85 -9.85 -2.99
CA LEU A 296 -3.43 -9.42 -1.71
C LEU A 296 -2.95 -8.06 -1.18
N ARG A 297 -1.75 -7.58 -1.59
CA ARG A 297 -1.28 -6.23 -1.23
C ARG A 297 -1.97 -5.11 -2.00
N ASN A 298 -2.59 -5.42 -3.15
CA ASN A 298 -3.35 -4.47 -3.96
C ASN A 298 -4.79 -4.29 -3.47
N HIS A 299 -5.20 -5.09 -2.47
CA HIS A 299 -6.44 -4.93 -1.74
C HIS A 299 -6.15 -4.43 -0.34
N GLY A 300 -6.80 -3.35 0.07
CA GLY A 300 -6.59 -2.75 1.39
C GLY A 300 -7.89 -2.39 2.09
N PHE A 301 -7.77 -2.17 3.39
CA PHE A 301 -8.87 -1.77 4.24
C PHE A 301 -8.52 -0.50 5.00
N LEU A 302 -9.48 0.38 5.15
CA LEU A 302 -9.42 1.58 5.97
C LEU A 302 -10.30 1.41 7.20
N LEU A 303 -9.74 1.67 8.37
CA LEU A 303 -10.52 1.62 9.60
C LEU A 303 -11.28 2.94 9.81
N THR A 304 -12.57 2.83 9.88
CA THR A 304 -13.48 3.93 10.21
C THR A 304 -13.99 3.78 11.65
N PRO A 305 -14.65 4.80 12.23
CA PRO A 305 -15.26 4.68 13.55
C PRO A 305 -16.30 3.54 13.68
N ARG A 306 -16.86 3.07 12.55
CA ARG A 306 -17.86 2.00 12.52
C ARG A 306 -17.28 0.61 12.20
N GLY A 307 -15.99 0.50 11.88
CA GLY A 307 -15.33 -0.74 11.47
C GLY A 307 -14.53 -0.58 10.19
N TRP A 308 -14.01 -1.68 9.68
CA TRP A 308 -13.25 -1.71 8.44
C TRP A 308 -14.13 -1.39 7.23
N ARG A 309 -13.54 -0.78 6.22
CA ARG A 309 -14.13 -0.56 4.90
C ARG A 309 -13.09 -0.89 3.83
N LEU A 310 -13.54 -1.45 2.73
CA LEU A 310 -12.66 -1.68 1.58
C LEU A 310 -12.09 -0.33 1.10
N ALA A 311 -10.76 -0.23 1.01
CA ALA A 311 -10.08 0.98 0.53
C ALA A 311 -10.39 1.21 -0.96
N PRO A 312 -10.25 2.42 -1.51
CA PRO A 312 -10.32 2.65 -2.95
C PRO A 312 -9.38 1.69 -3.72
N MET A 313 -9.77 1.25 -4.90
CA MET A 313 -8.98 0.41 -5.79
C MET A 313 -7.73 1.15 -6.26
N PHE A 314 -6.57 0.54 -6.20
CA PHE A 314 -5.28 1.13 -6.58
C PHE A 314 -4.37 0.08 -7.22
N ASP A 315 -3.32 0.54 -7.89
CA ASP A 315 -2.26 -0.28 -8.50
C ASP A 315 -2.80 -1.27 -9.55
N VAL A 316 -3.69 -0.79 -10.42
CA VAL A 316 -4.25 -1.59 -11.52
C VAL A 316 -3.46 -1.34 -12.78
N ASN A 317 -2.63 -2.31 -13.14
CA ASN A 317 -1.70 -2.24 -14.26
C ASN A 317 -2.06 -3.26 -15.34
N PRO A 318 -2.89 -2.89 -16.35
CA PRO A 318 -3.23 -3.80 -17.42
C PRO A 318 -2.00 -4.25 -18.18
N ASN A 319 -1.84 -5.56 -18.35
CA ASN A 319 -0.87 -6.12 -19.25
C ASN A 319 -1.40 -5.98 -20.69
N PRO A 320 -0.64 -5.41 -21.64
CA PRO A 320 -1.07 -5.33 -23.04
C PRO A 320 -1.18 -6.70 -23.72
N ASP A 321 -0.46 -7.69 -23.21
CA ASP A 321 -0.57 -9.10 -23.61
C ASP A 321 -0.80 -9.97 -22.36
N PRO A 322 -2.03 -9.99 -21.82
CA PRO A 322 -2.32 -10.70 -20.58
C PRO A 322 -2.32 -12.23 -20.71
N GLY A 323 -2.18 -12.75 -21.92
CA GLY A 323 -2.39 -14.16 -22.20
C GLY A 323 -3.87 -14.57 -22.10
N PRO A 324 -4.16 -15.89 -22.04
CA PRO A 324 -5.52 -16.35 -21.79
C PRO A 324 -6.00 -15.89 -20.40
N SER A 325 -7.29 -15.54 -20.33
CA SER A 325 -7.95 -15.18 -19.08
C SER A 325 -7.80 -16.28 -18.04
N ALA A 326 -7.43 -15.90 -16.80
CA ALA A 326 -7.34 -16.83 -15.68
C ALA A 326 -8.72 -17.25 -15.18
N LEU A 327 -9.73 -16.40 -15.36
CA LEU A 327 -11.12 -16.64 -14.94
C LEU A 327 -12.04 -16.55 -16.16
N ASP A 328 -12.86 -17.55 -16.36
CA ASP A 328 -13.90 -17.50 -17.37
C ASP A 328 -15.18 -16.82 -16.83
N ARG A 329 -16.18 -16.67 -17.70
CA ARG A 329 -17.46 -16.08 -17.26
C ARG A 329 -18.17 -16.94 -16.21
N GLY A 330 -18.00 -18.25 -16.24
CA GLY A 330 -18.56 -19.17 -15.24
C GLY A 330 -17.95 -18.92 -13.88
N ASP A 331 -16.63 -18.77 -13.82
CA ASP A 331 -15.90 -18.42 -12.59
C ASP A 331 -16.35 -17.06 -12.04
N LEU A 332 -16.47 -16.04 -12.90
CA LEU A 332 -16.88 -14.68 -12.49
C LEU A 332 -18.32 -14.63 -11.99
N PHE A 333 -19.21 -15.47 -12.47
CA PHE A 333 -20.66 -15.44 -12.18
C PHE A 333 -21.09 -16.59 -11.26
N GLY A 334 -20.28 -17.64 -11.05
CA GLY A 334 -20.64 -18.79 -10.24
C GLY A 334 -20.95 -18.45 -8.79
N ASP A 335 -20.21 -17.50 -8.25
CA ASP A 335 -20.22 -17.18 -6.82
C ASP A 335 -20.84 -15.80 -6.49
N ILE A 336 -21.61 -15.20 -7.43
CA ILE A 336 -22.19 -13.83 -7.23
C ILE A 336 -23.03 -13.72 -5.94
N GLY A 337 -23.62 -14.82 -5.48
CA GLY A 337 -24.37 -14.86 -4.23
C GLY A 337 -23.53 -14.51 -3.01
N TYR A 338 -22.26 -14.92 -2.94
CA TYR A 338 -21.33 -14.52 -1.87
C TYR A 338 -21.10 -13.03 -1.82
N TYR A 339 -21.11 -12.38 -2.98
CA TYR A 339 -20.90 -10.95 -3.13
C TYR A 339 -22.20 -10.14 -3.02
N ARG A 340 -23.32 -10.80 -2.71
CA ARG A 340 -24.65 -10.17 -2.56
C ARG A 340 -25.07 -9.36 -3.79
N ILE A 341 -24.76 -9.86 -4.98
CA ILE A 341 -25.11 -9.27 -6.27
C ILE A 341 -26.15 -10.13 -6.95
N SER A 342 -27.18 -9.53 -7.50
CA SER A 342 -28.14 -10.24 -8.36
C SER A 342 -27.55 -10.49 -9.74
N GLU A 343 -28.00 -11.56 -10.42
CA GLU A 343 -27.56 -11.88 -11.79
C GLU A 343 -27.84 -10.71 -12.77
N ALA A 344 -28.94 -10.00 -12.59
CA ALA A 344 -29.26 -8.85 -13.40
C ALA A 344 -28.27 -7.69 -13.25
N GLU A 345 -27.81 -7.42 -12.02
CA GLU A 345 -26.79 -6.40 -11.73
C GLU A 345 -25.42 -6.82 -12.27
N ALA A 346 -25.04 -8.08 -12.09
CA ALA A 346 -23.80 -8.64 -12.59
C ALA A 346 -23.72 -8.54 -14.13
N ASN A 347 -24.78 -8.98 -14.83
CA ASN A 347 -24.86 -8.88 -16.28
C ASN A 347 -24.85 -7.43 -16.79
N ARG A 348 -25.47 -6.50 -16.07
CA ARG A 348 -25.46 -5.08 -16.42
C ARG A 348 -24.04 -4.53 -16.30
N PHE A 349 -23.39 -4.71 -15.14
CA PHE A 349 -22.03 -4.23 -14.92
C PHE A 349 -21.04 -4.76 -15.97
N TYR A 350 -21.06 -6.07 -16.24
CA TYR A 350 -20.18 -6.72 -17.23
C TYR A 350 -20.37 -6.15 -18.63
N ARG A 351 -21.62 -5.96 -19.06
CA ARG A 351 -21.93 -5.36 -20.38
C ARG A 351 -21.47 -3.90 -20.46
N ASP A 352 -21.76 -3.10 -19.42
CA ASP A 352 -21.43 -1.67 -19.40
C ASP A 352 -19.90 -1.48 -19.37
N LEU A 353 -19.17 -2.32 -18.63
CA LEU A 353 -17.71 -2.32 -18.62
C LEU A 353 -17.13 -2.67 -20.00
N LYS A 354 -17.64 -3.71 -20.65
CA LYS A 354 -17.18 -4.07 -22.01
C LYS A 354 -17.44 -2.96 -23.03
N ALA A 355 -18.58 -2.32 -22.95
CA ALA A 355 -18.91 -1.18 -23.80
C ALA A 355 -18.03 0.04 -23.55
N ALA A 356 -17.67 0.31 -22.29
CA ALA A 356 -16.80 1.43 -21.92
C ALA A 356 -15.31 1.20 -22.27
N ARG A 357 -14.90 -0.09 -22.38
CA ARG A 357 -13.54 -0.47 -22.79
C ARG A 357 -13.34 -0.42 -24.31
N ALA A 358 -14.40 -0.66 -25.12
CA ALA A 358 -14.37 -0.66 -26.58
C ALA A 358 -14.08 0.72 -27.14
#